data_ab754852579bad4cb7ef02b06298c7fb
#
_entry.id   ab754852579bad4cb7ef02b06298c7fb
#
_cell.length_a   1.000
_cell.length_b   1.000
_cell.length_c   1.000
_cell.angle_alpha   90.00
_cell.angle_beta   90.00
_cell.angle_gamma   90.00
#
_symmetry.space_group_name_H-M   'P 1'
#
loop_
_entity.id
_entity.type
_entity.pdbx_description
1 polymer ?
#
loop_
_entity_poly.entity_id
_entity_poly.type
_entity_poly.pdbx_seq_one_letter_code
_entity_poly.pdbx_strand_id
1 'polypeptide(L)'
;MQVEIDVRINEWFGTFYDMIQKALAEPNSITIEEYWAGLLSFITLAGIYVAIAVLVSFFTAHFLFRWRTAMVEWYHSVYNYARTIEGAAQRVQEDTIKFGRIMEGLGTSLIESVMIIVQFLPILLGLSAGIPIFFFGDWEYGLVVGALIWSVGGTIFLILLGIILRLVGVEYDLQKQEAAYRKVLVIAEDDETVRPKTIEELFGDVRKIHFLSY
;
A
#
# COMPACT_ATOMS: atom_id res chain seq x y z
N MET A 1 15.29 8.53 -2.37
CA MET A 1 14.98 9.89 -2.87
C MET A 1 13.68 10.47 -2.33
N GLN A 2 12.49 9.84 -2.52
CA GLN A 2 11.24 10.34 -1.91
C GLN A 2 11.35 10.43 -0.38
N VAL A 3 11.71 9.34 0.29
CA VAL A 3 11.85 9.29 1.77
C VAL A 3 12.85 10.31 2.30
N GLU A 4 13.92 10.62 1.55
CA GLU A 4 14.85 11.69 1.92
C GLU A 4 14.20 13.08 1.88
N ILE A 5 13.31 13.31 0.91
CA ILE A 5 12.57 14.58 0.85
C ILE A 5 11.53 14.63 1.96
N ASP A 6 10.90 13.50 2.35
CA ASP A 6 10.00 13.42 3.49
C ASP A 6 10.71 13.81 4.79
N VAL A 7 11.96 13.38 5.00
CA VAL A 7 12.77 13.82 6.14
C VAL A 7 13.01 15.33 6.09
N ARG A 8 13.38 15.88 4.93
CA ARG A 8 13.60 17.33 4.78
C ARG A 8 12.31 18.15 4.98
N ILE A 9 11.17 17.63 4.54
CA ILE A 9 9.87 18.24 4.81
C ILE A 9 9.58 18.23 6.31
N ASN A 10 9.88 17.13 7.00
CA ASN A 10 9.71 17.02 8.44
C ASN A 10 10.63 18.01 9.20
N GLU A 11 11.89 18.16 8.80
CA GLU A 11 12.82 19.16 9.32
C GLU A 11 12.31 20.59 9.07
N TRP A 12 11.77 20.83 7.88
CA TRP A 12 11.16 22.11 7.53
C TRP A 12 9.98 22.45 8.46
N PHE A 13 9.11 21.47 8.76
CA PHE A 13 8.02 21.66 9.71
C PHE A 13 8.55 22.11 11.08
N GLY A 14 9.57 21.44 11.61
CA GLY A 14 10.21 21.84 12.87
C GLY A 14 10.67 23.29 12.85
N THR A 15 11.49 23.65 11.86
CA THR A 15 12.06 25.01 11.72
C THR A 15 10.98 26.06 11.52
N PHE A 16 9.95 25.76 10.72
CA PHE A 16 8.86 26.69 10.43
C PHE A 16 7.95 26.91 11.64
N TYR A 17 7.64 25.85 12.39
CA TYR A 17 6.88 25.98 13.63
C TYR A 17 7.62 26.73 14.71
N ASP A 18 8.94 26.51 14.85
CA ASP A 18 9.78 27.29 15.77
C ASP A 18 9.77 28.78 15.43
N MET A 19 9.83 29.11 14.13
CA MET A 19 9.71 30.49 13.65
C MET A 19 8.34 31.09 14.00
N ILE A 20 7.25 30.37 13.83
CA ILE A 20 5.90 30.83 14.20
C ILE A 20 5.80 31.02 15.73
N GLN A 21 6.30 30.07 16.52
CA GLN A 21 6.29 30.18 17.97
C GLN A 21 7.07 31.42 18.45
N LYS A 22 8.21 31.70 17.85
CA LYS A 22 9.01 32.88 18.13
C LYS A 22 8.25 34.18 17.79
N ALA A 23 7.58 34.22 16.64
CA ALA A 23 6.77 35.37 16.24
C ALA A 23 5.61 35.65 17.19
N LEU A 24 5.02 34.57 17.77
CA LEU A 24 3.92 34.68 18.74
C LEU A 24 4.42 35.10 20.15
N ALA A 25 5.61 34.63 20.54
CA ALA A 25 6.20 34.95 21.84
C ALA A 25 6.76 36.40 21.89
N GLU A 26 7.36 36.84 20.78
CA GLU A 26 8.02 38.14 20.68
C GLU A 26 7.46 38.90 19.44
N PRO A 27 6.53 39.84 19.60
CA PRO A 27 6.02 40.62 18.49
C PRO A 27 7.11 41.33 17.70
N ASN A 28 7.09 41.27 16.39
CA ASN A 28 8.09 41.80 15.45
C ASN A 28 9.48 41.12 15.49
N SER A 29 9.59 39.92 16.06
CA SER A 29 10.87 39.18 16.07
C SER A 29 11.17 38.51 14.73
N ILE A 30 10.14 38.34 13.86
CA ILE A 30 10.24 37.73 12.52
C ILE A 30 9.81 38.74 11.47
N THR A 31 10.59 38.87 10.42
CA THR A 31 10.26 39.73 9.28
C THR A 31 9.31 39.03 8.30
N ILE A 32 8.57 39.81 7.55
CA ILE A 32 7.70 39.29 6.47
C ILE A 32 8.52 38.56 5.41
N GLU A 33 9.76 39.00 5.18
CA GLU A 33 10.68 38.37 4.23
C GLU A 33 11.11 36.98 4.68
N GLU A 34 11.44 36.79 5.96
CA GLU A 34 11.78 35.48 6.55
C GLU A 34 10.60 34.50 6.46
N TYR A 35 9.37 34.99 6.72
CA TYR A 35 8.17 34.18 6.58
C TYR A 35 7.96 33.70 5.14
N TRP A 36 8.08 34.59 4.15
CA TRP A 36 7.96 34.24 2.74
C TRP A 36 9.08 33.33 2.28
N ALA A 37 10.30 33.52 2.76
CA ALA A 37 11.42 32.62 2.46
C ALA A 37 11.15 31.19 2.98
N GLY A 38 10.57 31.06 4.18
CA GLY A 38 10.13 29.78 4.74
C GLY A 38 9.08 29.09 3.83
N LEU A 39 8.05 29.81 3.42
CA LEU A 39 7.03 29.30 2.52
C LEU A 39 7.59 28.90 1.13
N LEU A 40 8.47 29.71 0.56
CA LEU A 40 9.09 29.43 -0.74
C LEU A 40 9.96 28.18 -0.69
N SER A 41 10.68 27.97 0.42
CA SER A 41 11.46 26.74 0.63
C SER A 41 10.56 25.50 0.65
N PHE A 42 9.38 25.56 1.30
CA PHE A 42 8.40 24.49 1.27
C PHE A 42 7.87 24.20 -0.12
N ILE A 43 7.45 25.25 -0.84
CA ILE A 43 6.94 25.10 -2.22
C ILE A 43 7.99 24.43 -3.11
N THR A 44 9.26 24.77 -2.94
CA THR A 44 10.36 24.16 -3.68
C THR A 44 10.52 22.68 -3.35
N LEU A 45 10.54 22.33 -2.06
CA LEU A 45 10.60 20.93 -1.60
C LEU A 45 9.41 20.13 -2.09
N ALA A 46 8.19 20.66 -1.91
CA ALA A 46 6.95 20.03 -2.36
C ALA A 46 6.92 19.85 -3.88
N GLY A 47 7.38 20.85 -4.65
CA GLY A 47 7.50 20.74 -6.10
C GLY A 47 8.43 19.63 -6.55
N ILE A 48 9.60 19.52 -5.93
CA ILE A 48 10.56 18.44 -6.19
C ILE A 48 9.95 17.09 -5.81
N TYR A 49 9.26 17.00 -4.66
CA TYR A 49 8.58 15.78 -4.22
C TYR A 49 7.55 15.30 -5.26
N VAL A 50 6.67 16.19 -5.69
CA VAL A 50 5.64 15.87 -6.70
C VAL A 50 6.28 15.45 -8.02
N ALA A 51 7.31 16.13 -8.48
CA ALA A 51 7.99 15.75 -9.72
C ALA A 51 8.60 14.35 -9.64
N ILE A 52 9.24 14.03 -8.51
CA ILE A 52 9.80 12.69 -8.27
C ILE A 52 8.69 11.65 -8.16
N ALA A 53 7.59 11.94 -7.46
CA ALA A 53 6.45 11.03 -7.32
C ALA A 53 5.85 10.66 -8.68
N VAL A 54 5.67 11.64 -9.57
CA VAL A 54 5.18 11.40 -10.94
C VAL A 54 6.16 10.52 -11.73
N LEU A 55 7.47 10.80 -11.65
CA LEU A 55 8.48 9.99 -12.34
C LEU A 55 8.52 8.56 -11.81
N VAL A 56 8.49 8.36 -10.50
CA VAL A 56 8.46 7.03 -9.88
C VAL A 56 7.22 6.27 -10.33
N SER A 57 6.04 6.88 -10.27
CA SER A 57 4.78 6.27 -10.74
C SER A 57 4.86 5.86 -12.22
N PHE A 58 5.39 6.74 -13.07
CA PHE A 58 5.57 6.45 -14.50
C PHE A 58 6.51 5.26 -14.72
N PHE A 59 7.68 5.26 -14.10
CA PHE A 59 8.65 4.17 -14.27
C PHE A 59 8.13 2.85 -13.70
N THR A 60 7.43 2.87 -12.57
CA THR A 60 6.82 1.68 -11.98
C THR A 60 5.76 1.08 -12.91
N ALA A 61 4.84 1.89 -13.43
CA ALA A 61 3.83 1.44 -14.39
C ALA A 61 4.46 0.88 -15.68
N HIS A 62 5.51 1.54 -16.18
CA HIS A 62 6.23 1.07 -17.37
C HIS A 62 6.97 -0.26 -17.13
N PHE A 63 7.62 -0.41 -15.98
CA PHE A 63 8.29 -1.65 -15.58
C PHE A 63 7.30 -2.81 -15.48
N LEU A 64 6.15 -2.61 -14.84
CA LEU A 64 5.09 -3.61 -14.73
C LEU A 64 4.54 -4.03 -16.07
N PHE A 65 4.30 -3.08 -16.97
CA PHE A 65 3.82 -3.39 -18.31
C PHE A 65 4.84 -4.24 -19.07
N ARG A 66 6.13 -3.94 -18.98
CA ARG A 66 7.18 -4.76 -19.59
C ARG A 66 7.26 -6.15 -18.97
N TRP A 67 7.12 -6.25 -17.67
CA TRP A 67 7.10 -7.55 -16.99
C TRP A 67 5.90 -8.39 -17.42
N ARG A 68 4.72 -7.77 -17.46
CA ARG A 68 3.52 -8.42 -17.99
C ARG A 68 3.71 -8.88 -19.43
N THR A 69 4.31 -8.07 -20.29
CA THR A 69 4.60 -8.44 -21.68
C THR A 69 5.47 -9.70 -21.73
N ALA A 70 6.54 -9.76 -20.95
CA ALA A 70 7.40 -10.94 -20.89
C ALA A 70 6.66 -12.20 -20.41
N MET A 71 5.78 -12.07 -19.40
CA MET A 71 4.94 -13.19 -18.95
C MET A 71 3.98 -13.66 -20.04
N VAL A 72 3.32 -12.75 -20.74
CA VAL A 72 2.38 -13.07 -21.82
C VAL A 72 3.11 -13.71 -23.00
N GLU A 73 4.27 -13.22 -23.38
CA GLU A 73 5.11 -13.82 -24.43
C GLU A 73 5.53 -15.26 -24.08
N TRP A 74 5.89 -15.48 -22.81
CA TRP A 74 6.18 -16.83 -22.34
C TRP A 74 4.94 -17.73 -22.42
N TYR A 75 3.77 -17.27 -21.99
CA TYR A 75 2.52 -18.01 -22.11
C TYR A 75 2.17 -18.30 -23.55
N HIS A 76 2.38 -17.36 -24.48
CA HIS A 76 2.16 -17.60 -25.90
C HIS A 76 3.06 -18.70 -26.45
N SER A 77 4.32 -18.79 -25.99
CA SER A 77 5.24 -19.84 -26.41
C SER A 77 4.78 -21.26 -26.02
N VAL A 78 4.06 -21.39 -24.90
CA VAL A 78 3.54 -22.66 -24.40
C VAL A 78 2.02 -22.81 -24.60
N TYR A 79 1.37 -21.90 -25.33
CA TYR A 79 -0.07 -21.82 -25.44
C TYR A 79 -0.72 -23.09 -26.00
N ASN A 80 -0.08 -23.74 -26.97
CA ASN A 80 -0.58 -25.00 -27.54
C ASN A 80 -0.74 -26.11 -26.49
N TYR A 81 0.08 -26.09 -25.46
CA TYR A 81 -0.02 -27.00 -24.32
C TYR A 81 -0.99 -26.45 -23.27
N ALA A 82 -0.91 -25.16 -22.99
CA ALA A 82 -1.72 -24.50 -21.97
C ALA A 82 -3.22 -24.46 -22.33
N ARG A 83 -3.59 -24.35 -23.62
CA ARG A 83 -4.99 -24.30 -24.06
C ARG A 83 -5.83 -25.52 -23.69
N THR A 84 -5.18 -26.64 -23.40
CA THR A 84 -5.87 -27.86 -22.94
C THR A 84 -6.25 -27.80 -21.46
N ILE A 85 -5.73 -26.82 -20.72
CA ILE A 85 -6.00 -26.61 -19.32
C ILE A 85 -7.21 -25.69 -19.20
N GLU A 86 -8.20 -26.10 -18.44
CA GLU A 86 -9.39 -25.29 -18.19
C GLU A 86 -9.03 -23.93 -17.56
N GLY A 87 -9.55 -22.85 -18.12
CA GLY A 87 -9.28 -21.50 -17.64
C GLY A 87 -7.95 -20.89 -18.13
N ALA A 88 -7.25 -21.52 -19.10
CA ALA A 88 -5.97 -20.99 -19.60
C ALA A 88 -6.06 -19.55 -20.13
N ALA A 89 -7.12 -19.21 -20.86
CA ALA A 89 -7.34 -17.86 -21.38
C ALA A 89 -7.47 -16.83 -20.24
N GLN A 90 -8.22 -17.17 -19.19
CA GLN A 90 -8.37 -16.32 -18.00
C GLN A 90 -7.04 -16.13 -17.26
N ARG A 91 -6.24 -17.20 -17.10
CA ARG A 91 -4.92 -17.12 -16.45
C ARG A 91 -3.97 -16.21 -17.21
N VAL A 92 -3.92 -16.32 -18.52
CA VAL A 92 -3.07 -15.47 -19.35
C VAL A 92 -3.51 -14.00 -19.28
N GLN A 93 -4.79 -13.72 -19.29
CA GLN A 93 -5.31 -12.36 -19.33
C GLN A 93 -5.42 -11.72 -17.93
N GLU A 94 -6.04 -12.42 -16.99
CA GLU A 94 -6.45 -11.85 -15.70
C GLU A 94 -5.39 -12.05 -14.61
N ASP A 95 -4.86 -13.27 -14.48
CA ASP A 95 -3.91 -13.58 -13.41
C ASP A 95 -2.58 -12.82 -13.60
N THR A 96 -2.13 -12.60 -14.85
CA THR A 96 -0.95 -11.81 -15.13
C THR A 96 -1.11 -10.35 -14.71
N ILE A 97 -2.31 -9.78 -14.89
CA ILE A 97 -2.61 -8.40 -14.43
C ILE A 97 -2.67 -8.33 -12.92
N LYS A 98 -3.39 -9.27 -12.29
CA LYS A 98 -3.52 -9.34 -10.83
C LYS A 98 -2.16 -9.54 -10.16
N PHE A 99 -1.37 -10.47 -10.66
CA PHE A 99 -0.01 -10.70 -10.17
C PHE A 99 0.85 -9.43 -10.27
N GLY A 100 0.84 -8.78 -11.44
CA GLY A 100 1.56 -7.54 -11.64
C GLY A 100 1.18 -6.46 -10.60
N ARG A 101 -0.12 -6.23 -10.38
CA ARG A 101 -0.61 -5.25 -9.39
C ARG A 101 -0.25 -5.59 -7.96
N ILE A 102 -0.33 -6.88 -7.58
CA ILE A 102 0.06 -7.33 -6.25
C ILE A 102 1.56 -7.12 -6.03
N MET A 103 2.38 -7.48 -7.01
CA MET A 103 3.83 -7.30 -6.94
C MET A 103 4.22 -5.82 -6.94
N GLU A 104 3.49 -4.96 -7.65
CA GLU A 104 3.66 -3.52 -7.58
C GLU A 104 3.41 -3.00 -6.15
N GLY A 105 2.23 -3.29 -5.62
CA GLY A 105 1.85 -2.82 -4.28
C GLY A 105 2.78 -3.34 -3.19
N LEU A 106 3.05 -4.65 -3.16
CA LEU A 106 3.92 -5.25 -2.16
C LEU A 106 5.38 -4.84 -2.33
N GLY A 107 5.88 -4.83 -3.57
CA GLY A 107 7.29 -4.50 -3.85
C GLY A 107 7.62 -3.05 -3.51
N THR A 108 6.77 -2.11 -3.94
CA THR A 108 6.96 -0.69 -3.63
C THR A 108 6.84 -0.43 -2.13
N SER A 109 5.81 -0.98 -1.47
CA SER A 109 5.61 -0.81 -0.02
C SER A 109 6.74 -1.42 0.80
N LEU A 110 7.30 -2.56 0.37
CA LEU A 110 8.45 -3.17 1.06
C LEU A 110 9.69 -2.28 0.97
N ILE A 111 10.03 -1.80 -0.24
CA ILE A 111 11.18 -0.92 -0.45
C ILE A 111 11.01 0.37 0.34
N GLU A 112 9.83 0.99 0.27
CA GLU A 112 9.50 2.21 0.99
C GLU A 112 9.63 2.01 2.51
N SER A 113 9.08 0.92 3.07
CA SER A 113 9.19 0.59 4.49
C SER A 113 10.64 0.43 4.94
N VAL A 114 11.47 -0.25 4.16
CA VAL A 114 12.91 -0.39 4.47
C VAL A 114 13.61 0.97 4.44
N MET A 115 13.32 1.80 3.44
CA MET A 115 13.90 3.15 3.33
C MET A 115 13.47 4.05 4.48
N ILE A 116 12.19 3.99 4.90
CA ILE A 116 11.69 4.72 6.06
C ILE A 116 12.44 4.30 7.33
N ILE A 117 12.58 3.00 7.58
CA ILE A 117 13.32 2.50 8.75
C ILE A 117 14.75 3.03 8.75
N VAL A 118 15.46 2.90 7.63
CA VAL A 118 16.87 3.33 7.51
C VAL A 118 17.04 4.83 7.80
N GLN A 119 16.11 5.65 7.35
CA GLN A 119 16.22 7.12 7.50
C GLN A 119 15.68 7.63 8.83
N PHE A 120 14.58 7.09 9.33
CA PHE A 120 13.96 7.56 10.57
C PHE A 120 14.50 6.91 11.83
N LEU A 121 15.12 5.72 11.75
CA LEU A 121 15.69 5.06 12.91
C LEU A 121 16.78 5.92 13.62
N PRO A 122 17.73 6.54 12.91
CA PRO A 122 18.69 7.44 13.55
C PRO A 122 18.05 8.66 14.23
N ILE A 123 17.02 9.22 13.62
CA ILE A 123 16.26 10.35 14.18
C ILE A 123 15.56 9.92 15.47
N LEU A 124 14.91 8.75 15.43
CA LEU A 124 14.20 8.20 16.58
C LEU A 124 15.15 7.87 17.74
N LEU A 125 16.36 7.36 17.43
CA LEU A 125 17.42 7.13 18.41
C LEU A 125 17.89 8.44 19.05
N GLY A 126 18.11 9.49 18.25
CA GLY A 126 18.49 10.80 18.75
C GLY A 126 17.43 11.43 19.67
N LEU A 127 16.16 11.31 19.31
CA LEU A 127 15.05 11.80 20.13
C LEU A 127 14.87 10.97 21.42
N SER A 128 15.15 9.67 21.37
CA SER A 128 14.99 8.75 22.50
C SER A 128 15.87 9.14 23.68
N ALA A 129 17.06 9.68 23.43
CA ALA A 129 18.00 10.09 24.47
C ALA A 129 17.53 11.31 25.30
N GLY A 130 16.54 12.06 24.79
CA GLY A 130 16.05 13.30 25.46
C GLY A 130 14.67 13.19 26.11
N ILE A 131 13.97 12.07 25.93
CA ILE A 131 12.56 11.94 26.38
C ILE A 131 12.41 10.75 27.33
N PRO A 132 12.17 11.01 28.64
CA PRO A 132 11.85 9.95 29.59
C PRO A 132 10.45 9.38 29.27
N ILE A 133 10.36 8.07 29.03
CA ILE A 133 9.09 7.40 28.78
C ILE A 133 8.57 6.81 30.09
N PHE A 134 7.29 7.05 30.39
CA PHE A 134 6.63 6.65 31.64
C PHE A 134 6.84 5.18 32.03
N PHE A 135 6.98 4.28 31.06
CA PHE A 135 7.20 2.84 31.31
C PHE A 135 8.67 2.41 31.30
N PHE A 136 9.58 3.16 30.65
CA PHE A 136 10.97 2.76 30.43
C PHE A 136 11.98 3.66 31.15
N GLY A 137 11.51 4.72 31.84
CA GLY A 137 12.39 5.67 32.54
C GLY A 137 13.36 6.38 31.62
N ASP A 138 14.58 6.62 32.08
CA ASP A 138 15.66 7.32 31.36
C ASP A 138 16.44 6.40 30.40
N TRP A 139 15.78 5.40 29.83
CA TRP A 139 16.43 4.45 28.93
C TRP A 139 16.66 5.07 27.55
N GLU A 140 17.91 5.10 27.10
CA GLU A 140 18.31 5.73 25.83
C GLU A 140 17.58 5.21 24.58
N TYR A 141 17.06 3.98 24.65
CA TYR A 141 16.35 3.32 23.55
C TYR A 141 14.84 3.25 23.75
N GLY A 142 14.31 3.97 24.73
CA GLY A 142 12.90 3.84 25.14
C GLY A 142 11.90 4.07 24.02
N LEU A 143 12.08 5.11 23.19
CA LEU A 143 11.20 5.40 22.06
C LEU A 143 11.27 4.32 20.97
N VAL A 144 12.47 3.82 20.65
CA VAL A 144 12.64 2.78 19.63
C VAL A 144 11.98 1.48 20.07
N VAL A 145 12.20 1.09 21.33
CA VAL A 145 11.58 -0.13 21.89
C VAL A 145 10.07 0.03 21.98
N GLY A 146 9.58 1.20 22.41
CA GLY A 146 8.16 1.52 22.42
C GLY A 146 7.52 1.42 21.03
N ALA A 147 8.17 1.98 20.01
CA ALA A 147 7.72 1.90 18.63
C ALA A 147 7.70 0.45 18.10
N LEU A 148 8.72 -0.35 18.41
CA LEU A 148 8.77 -1.77 18.05
C LEU A 148 7.67 -2.58 18.74
N ILE A 149 7.47 -2.39 20.04
CA ILE A 149 6.40 -3.08 20.80
C ILE A 149 5.04 -2.72 20.22
N TRP A 150 4.80 -1.44 19.92
CA TRP A 150 3.55 -0.98 19.34
C TRP A 150 3.32 -1.56 17.94
N SER A 151 4.35 -1.54 17.08
CA SER A 151 4.27 -2.06 15.72
C SER A 151 4.04 -3.57 15.68
N VAL A 152 4.84 -4.34 16.43
CA VAL A 152 4.70 -5.80 16.51
C VAL A 152 3.41 -6.18 17.21
N GLY A 153 3.08 -5.54 18.33
CA GLY A 153 1.85 -5.77 19.09
C GLY A 153 0.61 -5.45 18.26
N GLY A 154 0.59 -4.32 17.56
CA GLY A 154 -0.49 -3.94 16.64
C GLY A 154 -0.66 -4.93 15.50
N THR A 155 0.45 -5.38 14.90
CA THR A 155 0.42 -6.39 13.83
C THR A 155 -0.15 -7.72 14.33
N ILE A 156 0.32 -8.23 15.48
CA ILE A 156 -0.19 -9.46 16.09
C ILE A 156 -1.69 -9.30 16.41
N PHE A 157 -2.08 -8.17 16.99
CA PHE A 157 -3.48 -7.87 17.28
C PHE A 157 -4.36 -7.92 16.03
N LEU A 158 -3.94 -7.29 14.94
CA LEU A 158 -4.67 -7.31 13.66
C LEU A 158 -4.76 -8.71 13.06
N ILE A 159 -3.68 -9.51 13.12
CA ILE A 159 -3.69 -10.91 12.67
C ILE A 159 -4.69 -11.72 13.50
N LEU A 160 -4.64 -11.61 14.81
CA LEU A 160 -5.57 -12.31 15.71
C LEU A 160 -7.02 -11.89 15.44
N LEU A 161 -7.26 -10.60 15.27
CA LEU A 161 -8.59 -10.08 14.94
C LEU A 161 -9.08 -10.64 13.60
N GLY A 162 -8.23 -10.66 12.56
CA GLY A 162 -8.55 -11.23 11.25
C GLY A 162 -8.89 -12.73 11.33
N ILE A 163 -8.15 -13.49 12.15
CA ILE A 163 -8.42 -14.92 12.37
C ILE A 163 -9.74 -15.11 13.15
N ILE A 164 -9.95 -14.34 14.21
CA ILE A 164 -11.17 -14.43 15.05
C ILE A 164 -12.41 -14.09 14.25
N LEU A 165 -12.36 -13.05 13.43
CA LEU A 165 -13.48 -12.62 12.58
C LEU A 165 -13.61 -13.46 11.30
N ARG A 166 -12.75 -14.45 11.08
CA ARG A 166 -12.74 -15.31 9.88
C ARG A 166 -12.69 -14.53 8.55
N LEU A 167 -12.19 -13.30 8.55
CA LEU A 167 -12.17 -12.43 7.36
C LEU A 167 -11.43 -13.08 6.19
N VAL A 168 -10.34 -13.78 6.45
CA VAL A 168 -9.54 -14.46 5.41
C VAL A 168 -10.34 -15.61 4.76
N GLY A 169 -11.12 -16.36 5.54
CA GLY A 169 -11.95 -17.44 5.02
C GLY A 169 -13.12 -16.94 4.18
N VAL A 170 -13.77 -15.87 4.61
CA VAL A 170 -14.88 -15.25 3.88
C VAL A 170 -14.42 -14.68 2.53
N GLU A 171 -13.26 -14.02 2.48
CA GLU A 171 -12.68 -13.50 1.23
C GLU A 171 -12.38 -14.63 0.24
N TYR A 172 -11.78 -15.74 0.72
CA TYR A 172 -11.52 -16.90 -0.11
C TYR A 172 -12.81 -17.53 -0.67
N ASP A 173 -13.82 -17.70 0.19
CA ASP A 173 -15.11 -18.26 -0.23
C ASP A 173 -15.85 -17.34 -1.20
N LEU A 174 -15.75 -16.01 -1.03
CA LEU A 174 -16.32 -15.04 -1.96
C LEU A 174 -15.66 -15.16 -3.34
N GLN A 175 -14.34 -15.19 -3.41
CA GLN A 175 -13.61 -15.33 -4.68
C GLN A 175 -13.94 -16.65 -5.38
N LYS A 176 -14.11 -17.73 -4.64
CA LYS A 176 -14.50 -19.05 -5.17
C LYS A 176 -15.90 -19.03 -5.76
N GLN A 177 -16.87 -18.41 -5.10
CA GLN A 177 -18.25 -18.30 -5.61
C GLN A 177 -18.34 -17.36 -6.81
N GLU A 178 -17.62 -16.25 -6.78
CA GLU A 178 -17.50 -15.34 -7.93
C GLU A 178 -16.92 -16.05 -9.16
N ALA A 179 -15.89 -16.86 -8.98
CA ALA A 179 -15.30 -17.65 -10.07
C ALA A 179 -16.27 -18.69 -10.63
N ALA A 180 -17.05 -19.37 -9.76
CA ALA A 180 -18.07 -20.32 -10.17
C ALA A 180 -19.20 -19.65 -10.96
N TYR A 181 -19.69 -18.50 -10.49
CA TYR A 181 -20.71 -17.70 -11.15
C TYR A 181 -20.25 -17.24 -12.54
N ARG A 182 -19.04 -16.69 -12.65
CA ARG A 182 -18.45 -16.26 -13.92
C ARG A 182 -18.31 -17.42 -14.91
N LYS A 183 -17.87 -18.61 -14.43
CA LYS A 183 -17.72 -19.79 -15.28
C LYS A 183 -19.05 -20.17 -15.96
N VAL A 184 -20.14 -20.16 -15.21
CA VAL A 184 -21.47 -20.50 -15.74
C VAL A 184 -21.97 -19.41 -16.69
N LEU A 185 -21.71 -18.13 -16.43
CA LEU A 185 -22.06 -17.05 -17.35
C LEU A 185 -21.37 -17.20 -18.71
N VAL A 186 -20.05 -17.50 -18.69
CA VAL A 186 -19.29 -17.71 -19.94
C VAL A 186 -19.81 -18.91 -20.73
N ILE A 187 -20.21 -20.01 -20.06
CA ILE A 187 -20.80 -21.16 -20.73
C ILE A 187 -22.18 -20.80 -21.28
N ALA A 188 -22.96 -20.00 -20.58
CA ALA A 188 -24.28 -19.57 -20.98
C ALA A 188 -24.29 -18.64 -22.22
N GLU A 189 -23.16 -18.00 -22.55
CA GLU A 189 -23.04 -17.23 -23.81
C GLU A 189 -23.08 -18.12 -25.06
N ASP A 190 -22.54 -19.35 -24.95
CA ASP A 190 -22.42 -20.27 -26.08
C ASP A 190 -23.42 -21.43 -26.01
N ASP A 191 -24.11 -21.67 -24.90
CA ASP A 191 -24.96 -22.84 -24.66
C ASP A 191 -26.32 -22.45 -24.07
N GLU A 192 -27.35 -22.47 -24.91
CA GLU A 192 -28.75 -22.21 -24.53
C GLU A 192 -29.33 -23.24 -23.54
N THR A 193 -28.63 -24.36 -23.29
CA THR A 193 -29.09 -25.37 -22.32
C THR A 193 -28.90 -24.95 -20.86
N VAL A 194 -28.11 -23.92 -20.58
CA VAL A 194 -27.92 -23.40 -19.24
C VAL A 194 -29.17 -22.71 -18.73
N ARG A 195 -29.76 -23.26 -17.66
CA ARG A 195 -31.02 -22.74 -17.13
C ARG A 195 -30.80 -21.41 -16.37
N PRO A 196 -31.66 -20.39 -16.59
CA PRO A 196 -31.60 -19.12 -15.87
C PRO A 196 -31.62 -19.28 -14.35
N LYS A 197 -32.32 -20.27 -13.80
CA LYS A 197 -32.35 -20.61 -12.38
C LYS A 197 -30.98 -20.93 -11.81
N THR A 198 -30.13 -21.64 -12.56
CA THR A 198 -28.77 -21.98 -12.11
C THR A 198 -27.92 -20.73 -11.95
N ILE A 199 -28.07 -19.76 -12.85
CA ILE A 199 -27.37 -18.46 -12.77
C ILE A 199 -27.85 -17.67 -11.56
N GLU A 200 -29.15 -17.63 -11.29
CA GLU A 200 -29.74 -16.93 -10.15
C GLU A 200 -29.38 -17.57 -8.82
N GLU A 201 -29.34 -18.91 -8.72
CA GLU A 201 -28.88 -19.62 -7.52
C GLU A 201 -27.41 -19.33 -7.20
N LEU A 202 -26.52 -19.37 -8.19
CA LEU A 202 -25.11 -19.06 -8.01
C LEU A 202 -24.87 -17.60 -7.57
N PHE A 203 -25.62 -16.66 -8.16
CA PHE A 203 -25.58 -15.28 -7.71
C PHE A 203 -26.13 -15.11 -6.29
N GLY A 204 -27.14 -15.91 -5.94
CA GLY A 204 -27.66 -15.97 -4.56
C GLY A 204 -26.60 -16.40 -3.54
N ASP A 205 -25.72 -17.34 -3.90
CA ASP A 205 -24.63 -17.79 -3.04
C ASP A 205 -23.53 -16.74 -2.92
N VAL A 206 -23.16 -16.06 -4.01
CA VAL A 206 -22.24 -14.90 -3.99
C VAL A 206 -22.80 -13.83 -3.05
N ARG A 207 -24.09 -13.50 -3.18
CA ARG A 207 -24.74 -12.49 -2.35
C ARG A 207 -24.76 -12.85 -0.86
N LYS A 208 -24.99 -14.12 -0.50
CA LYS A 208 -24.95 -14.57 0.90
C LYS A 208 -23.58 -14.36 1.54
N ILE A 209 -22.52 -14.74 0.82
CA ILE A 209 -21.15 -14.60 1.32
C ILE A 209 -20.76 -13.14 1.38
N HIS A 210 -21.16 -12.35 0.40
CA HIS A 210 -20.89 -10.91 0.39
C HIS A 210 -21.51 -10.20 1.61
N PHE A 211 -22.72 -10.59 2.03
CA PHE A 211 -23.33 -10.07 3.26
C PHE A 211 -22.65 -10.54 4.55
N LEU A 212 -21.89 -11.62 4.52
CA LEU A 212 -21.10 -12.09 5.67
C LEU A 212 -19.71 -11.38 5.75
N SER A 213 -19.32 -10.68 4.70
CA SER A 213 -18.04 -9.95 4.66
C SER A 213 -18.13 -8.52 5.22
N TYR A 214 -19.35 -8.02 5.44
CA TYR A 214 -19.64 -6.74 6.08
C TYR A 214 -20.20 -6.94 7.49
#